data_88f9a0cfd1f89cd3fbf68bd8c466f4f3
#
_entry.id   88f9a0cfd1f89cd3fbf68bd8c466f4f3
#
_cell.length_a   1.000
_cell.length_b   1.000
_cell.length_c   1.000
_cell.angle_alpha   90.00
_cell.angle_beta   90.00
_cell.angle_gamma   90.00
#
_symmetry.space_group_name_H-M   'P 1'
#
loop_
_entity.id
_entity.type
_entity.pdbx_description
1 polymer ?
#
loop_
_entity_poly.entity_id
_entity_poly.type
_entity_poly.pdbx_seq_one_letter_code
_entity_poly.pdbx_strand_id
1 'polypeptide(L)'
;MQIIDVVAAIIVREGRLLLAQRSPAGDQPGLWEFPGGKVDPGESQPAALARELHEELAIRARIGAYVASHTREVSGRVIHLHAWRVDDYDGEPQALCHSAFVWCEPREAFGYALAPADIPLLEAFMSVRDATPAGSC
;
A
#
# COMPACT_ATOMS: atom_id res chain seq x y z
N MET A 1 -12.07 -1.51 22.97
CA MET A 1 -11.67 -0.85 21.71
C MET A 1 -11.26 -1.90 20.69
N GLN A 2 -11.81 -1.83 19.50
CA GLN A 2 -11.53 -2.83 18.47
C GLN A 2 -10.24 -2.48 17.72
N ILE A 3 -9.38 -3.47 17.55
CA ILE A 3 -8.13 -3.31 16.78
C ILE A 3 -8.32 -4.00 15.43
N ILE A 4 -8.03 -3.28 14.36
CA ILE A 4 -8.16 -3.78 13.00
C ILE A 4 -6.80 -3.71 12.33
N ASP A 5 -6.30 -4.87 11.89
CA ASP A 5 -5.04 -4.92 11.12
C ASP A 5 -5.36 -4.79 9.64
N VAL A 6 -4.67 -3.86 8.99
CA VAL A 6 -4.81 -3.57 7.56
C VAL A 6 -3.42 -3.62 6.95
N VAL A 7 -3.32 -4.18 5.75
CA VAL A 7 -2.06 -4.27 5.02
C VAL A 7 -2.13 -3.45 3.74
N ALA A 8 -1.01 -2.85 3.36
CA ALA A 8 -0.89 -2.04 2.16
C ALA A 8 0.38 -2.42 1.41
N ALA A 9 0.32 -2.37 0.09
CA ALA A 9 1.44 -2.73 -0.76
C ALA A 9 2.10 -1.52 -1.38
N ILE A 10 3.40 -1.39 -1.18
CA ILE A 10 4.21 -0.45 -1.93
C ILE A 10 4.80 -1.24 -3.09
N ILE A 11 4.10 -1.21 -4.21
CA ILE A 11 4.47 -1.98 -5.40
C ILE A 11 5.45 -1.17 -6.22
N VAL A 12 6.64 -1.73 -6.43
CA VAL A 12 7.73 -1.04 -7.13
C VAL A 12 8.00 -1.73 -8.45
N ARG A 13 8.00 -0.97 -9.53
CA ARG A 13 8.38 -1.46 -10.86
C ARG A 13 9.19 -0.38 -11.57
N GLU A 14 10.40 -0.72 -11.95
CA GLU A 14 11.30 0.21 -12.66
C GLU A 14 11.47 1.54 -11.91
N GLY A 15 11.58 1.46 -10.58
CA GLY A 15 11.77 2.64 -9.73
C GLY A 15 10.53 3.46 -9.47
N ARG A 16 9.37 3.02 -9.96
CA ARG A 16 8.10 3.72 -9.78
C ARG A 16 7.19 2.97 -8.84
N LEU A 17 6.31 3.71 -8.18
CA LEU A 17 5.32 3.18 -7.25
C LEU A 17 3.94 3.17 -7.88
N LEU A 18 3.14 2.18 -7.54
CA LEU A 18 1.74 2.13 -7.95
C LEU A 18 0.87 2.77 -6.87
N LEU A 19 0.11 3.81 -7.25
CA LEU A 19 -0.92 4.39 -6.40
C LEU A 19 -2.27 4.10 -7.03
N ALA A 20 -3.27 3.80 -6.21
CA ALA A 20 -4.62 3.53 -6.67
C ALA A 20 -5.57 4.58 -6.12
N GLN A 21 -6.51 5.03 -6.94
CA GLN A 21 -7.47 6.05 -6.56
C GLN A 21 -8.73 5.41 -6.01
N ARG A 22 -9.12 5.82 -4.81
CA ARG A 22 -10.31 5.28 -4.13
C ARG A 22 -11.56 5.62 -4.91
N SER A 23 -12.47 4.64 -4.98
CA SER A 23 -13.76 4.79 -5.65
C SER A 23 -14.58 5.91 -5.02
N PRO A 24 -15.36 6.67 -5.82
CA PRO A 24 -16.26 7.69 -5.26
C PRO A 24 -17.36 7.11 -4.38
N ALA A 25 -17.60 5.80 -4.45
CA ALA A 25 -18.64 5.14 -3.66
C ALA A 25 -18.19 4.74 -2.25
N GLY A 26 -16.88 4.78 -1.98
CA GLY A 26 -16.33 4.34 -0.69
C GLY A 26 -15.95 5.49 0.24
N ASP A 27 -15.23 5.16 1.30
CA ASP A 27 -14.65 6.14 2.22
C ASP A 27 -13.53 6.90 1.56
N GLN A 28 -13.37 8.18 1.91
CA GLN A 28 -12.30 9.03 1.39
C GLN A 28 -12.26 9.01 -0.15
N PRO A 29 -13.40 9.31 -0.80
CA PRO A 29 -13.48 9.16 -2.26
C PRO A 29 -12.49 10.08 -2.98
N GLY A 30 -11.90 9.53 -4.04
CA GLY A 30 -10.97 10.28 -4.88
C GLY A 30 -9.55 10.41 -4.34
N LEU A 31 -9.29 9.99 -3.08
CA LEU A 31 -7.94 10.01 -2.55
C LEU A 31 -7.14 8.84 -3.12
N TRP A 32 -5.84 9.03 -3.21
CA TRP A 32 -4.92 8.01 -3.70
C TRP A 32 -4.33 7.23 -2.52
N GLU A 33 -4.02 5.97 -2.73
CA GLU A 33 -3.54 5.10 -1.66
C GLU A 33 -2.65 3.99 -2.20
N PHE A 34 -1.92 3.35 -1.30
CA PHE A 34 -1.30 2.07 -1.58
C PHE A 34 -2.40 1.00 -1.48
N PRO A 35 -2.55 0.13 -2.49
CA PRO A 35 -3.61 -0.88 -2.47
C PRO A 35 -3.39 -1.90 -1.36
N GLY A 36 -4.47 -2.47 -0.88
CA GLY A 36 -4.44 -3.46 0.20
C GLY A 36 -5.80 -3.61 0.85
N GLY A 37 -5.84 -4.11 2.07
CA GLY A 37 -7.09 -4.30 2.78
C GLY A 37 -6.90 -4.96 4.14
N LYS A 38 -8.00 -5.43 4.71
CA LYS A 38 -8.01 -6.01 6.05
C LYS A 38 -7.40 -7.41 6.06
N VAL A 39 -6.74 -7.71 7.18
CA VAL A 39 -6.25 -9.06 7.45
C VAL A 39 -7.40 -9.86 8.04
N ASP A 40 -7.74 -10.99 7.42
CA ASP A 40 -8.79 -11.88 7.93
C ASP A 40 -8.27 -12.73 9.09
N PRO A 41 -9.16 -13.18 9.98
CA PRO A 41 -8.74 -14.05 11.06
C PRO A 41 -7.97 -15.28 10.56
N GLY A 42 -6.83 -15.52 11.18
CA GLY A 42 -5.99 -16.67 10.81
C GLY A 42 -5.06 -16.46 9.64
N GLU A 43 -5.14 -15.31 8.96
CA GLU A 43 -4.21 -14.99 7.90
C GLU A 43 -2.95 -14.30 8.43
N SER A 44 -1.80 -14.57 7.79
CA SER A 44 -0.62 -13.74 8.01
C SER A 44 -0.79 -12.45 7.22
N GLN A 45 -0.03 -11.42 7.56
CA GLN A 45 -0.07 -10.17 6.79
C GLN A 45 0.32 -10.38 5.33
N PRO A 46 1.41 -11.09 5.00
CA PRO A 46 1.73 -11.35 3.59
C PRO A 46 0.64 -12.09 2.85
N ALA A 47 0.00 -13.08 3.48
CA ALA A 47 -1.08 -13.84 2.83
C ALA A 47 -2.29 -12.95 2.56
N ALA A 48 -2.65 -12.11 3.53
CA ALA A 48 -3.76 -11.18 3.37
C ALA A 48 -3.48 -10.21 2.23
N LEU A 49 -2.25 -9.67 2.18
CA LEU A 49 -1.89 -8.72 1.15
C LEU A 49 -1.90 -9.35 -0.25
N ALA A 50 -1.35 -10.55 -0.37
CA ALA A 50 -1.38 -11.26 -1.66
C ALA A 50 -2.81 -11.48 -2.14
N ARG A 51 -3.71 -11.87 -1.22
CA ARG A 51 -5.12 -12.06 -1.52
C ARG A 51 -5.77 -10.74 -1.98
N GLU A 52 -5.55 -9.66 -1.23
CA GLU A 52 -6.13 -8.36 -1.56
C GLU A 52 -5.65 -7.85 -2.92
N LEU A 53 -4.37 -8.01 -3.23
CA LEU A 53 -3.83 -7.58 -4.52
C LEU A 53 -4.39 -8.39 -5.68
N HIS A 54 -4.65 -9.67 -5.45
CA HIS A 54 -5.31 -10.49 -6.46
C HIS A 54 -6.75 -10.01 -6.71
N GLU A 55 -7.48 -9.72 -5.63
CA GLU A 55 -8.86 -9.25 -5.73
C GLU A 55 -8.96 -7.86 -6.36
N GLU A 56 -8.07 -6.95 -6.01
CA GLU A 56 -8.16 -5.55 -6.41
C GLU A 56 -7.46 -5.24 -7.74
N LEU A 57 -6.36 -5.91 -8.03
CA LEU A 57 -5.52 -5.60 -9.18
C LEU A 57 -5.32 -6.75 -10.14
N ALA A 58 -5.85 -7.92 -9.85
CA ALA A 58 -5.69 -9.14 -10.67
C ALA A 58 -4.23 -9.58 -10.83
N ILE A 59 -3.38 -9.28 -9.86
CA ILE A 59 -1.99 -9.71 -9.88
C ILE A 59 -1.72 -10.78 -8.82
N ARG A 60 -0.72 -11.62 -9.08
CA ARG A 60 -0.22 -12.59 -8.10
C ARG A 60 1.09 -12.06 -7.56
N ALA A 61 1.01 -11.42 -6.42
CA ALA A 61 2.15 -10.73 -5.82
C ALA A 61 2.97 -11.65 -4.93
N ARG A 62 4.28 -11.45 -4.98
CA ARG A 62 5.21 -12.02 -4.02
C ARG A 62 5.56 -10.93 -3.03
N ILE A 63 5.12 -11.11 -1.79
CA ILE A 63 5.28 -10.07 -0.77
C ILE A 63 6.72 -10.07 -0.28
N GLY A 64 7.35 -8.92 -0.33
CA GLY A 64 8.75 -8.74 0.03
C GLY A 64 8.94 -8.23 1.45
N ALA A 65 9.78 -7.21 1.60
CA ALA A 65 10.18 -6.71 2.91
C ALA A 65 9.09 -5.87 3.59
N TYR A 66 8.99 -6.00 4.89
CA TYR A 66 8.16 -5.12 5.72
C TYR A 66 8.79 -3.72 5.72
N VAL A 67 7.99 -2.70 5.54
CA VAL A 67 8.47 -1.32 5.48
C VAL A 67 8.23 -0.57 6.78
N ALA A 68 6.97 -0.46 7.19
CA ALA A 68 6.61 0.33 8.35
C ALA A 68 5.16 0.10 8.72
N SER A 69 4.77 0.63 9.88
CA SER A 69 3.38 0.64 10.31
C SER A 69 2.97 2.04 10.73
N HIS A 70 1.68 2.27 10.71
CA HIS A 70 1.09 3.51 11.21
C HIS A 70 -0.21 3.14 11.94
N THR A 71 -0.36 3.65 13.14
CA THR A 71 -1.54 3.39 13.96
C THR A 71 -2.42 4.62 13.96
N ARG A 72 -3.71 4.42 13.74
CA ARG A 72 -4.67 5.49 13.70
C ARG A 72 -5.93 5.09 14.45
N GLU A 73 -6.47 6.03 15.23
CA GLU A 73 -7.73 5.82 15.94
C GLU A 73 -8.85 6.51 15.16
N VAL A 74 -9.91 5.77 14.85
CA VAL A 74 -11.05 6.28 14.10
C VAL A 74 -12.32 5.70 14.69
N SER A 75 -13.20 6.56 15.21
CA SER A 75 -14.52 6.15 15.70
C SER A 75 -14.49 4.97 16.66
N GLY A 76 -13.61 5.04 17.65
CA GLY A 76 -13.49 3.99 18.67
C GLY A 76 -12.77 2.72 18.22
N ARG A 77 -12.18 2.73 17.04
CA ARG A 77 -11.38 1.63 16.52
C ARG A 77 -9.94 2.08 16.38
N VAL A 78 -9.03 1.13 16.58
CA VAL A 78 -7.61 1.35 16.32
C VAL A 78 -7.26 0.61 15.04
N ILE A 79 -6.80 1.34 14.04
CA ILE A 79 -6.39 0.76 12.77
C ILE A 79 -4.87 0.69 12.75
N HIS A 80 -4.34 -0.54 12.67
CA HIS A 80 -2.92 -0.79 12.50
C HIS A 80 -2.67 -1.04 11.02
N LEU A 81 -2.09 -0.05 10.36
CA LEU A 81 -1.78 -0.15 8.93
C LEU A 81 -0.32 -0.55 8.77
N HIS A 82 -0.09 -1.64 8.05
CA HIS A 82 1.24 -2.21 7.84
C HIS A 82 1.57 -2.18 6.35
N ALA A 83 2.70 -1.57 6.00
CA ALA A 83 3.14 -1.50 4.61
C ALA A 83 4.23 -2.54 4.34
N TRP A 84 4.06 -3.24 3.23
CA TRP A 84 4.99 -4.24 2.73
C TRP A 84 5.42 -3.88 1.32
N ARG A 85 6.68 -4.08 1.01
CA ARG A 85 7.20 -3.85 -0.33
C ARG A 85 6.89 -5.03 -1.24
N VAL A 86 6.52 -4.75 -2.47
CA VAL A 86 6.25 -5.77 -3.51
C VAL A 86 7.06 -5.39 -4.74
N ASP A 87 8.11 -6.16 -5.04
CA ASP A 87 8.98 -5.92 -6.19
C ASP A 87 8.69 -6.89 -7.34
N ASP A 88 7.92 -7.94 -7.06
CA ASP A 88 7.74 -9.02 -8.02
C ASP A 88 6.29 -9.51 -8.00
N TYR A 89 5.72 -9.68 -9.18
CA TYR A 89 4.35 -10.19 -9.33
C TYR A 89 4.13 -10.70 -10.74
N ASP A 90 3.13 -11.56 -10.90
CA ASP A 90 2.70 -12.05 -12.21
C ASP A 90 1.39 -11.36 -12.57
N GLY A 91 1.19 -11.11 -13.86
CA GLY A 91 -0.02 -10.48 -14.39
C GLY A 91 0.14 -8.98 -14.57
N GLU A 92 -0.77 -8.39 -15.34
CA GLU A 92 -0.80 -6.94 -15.52
C GLU A 92 -1.85 -6.35 -14.59
N PRO A 93 -1.48 -5.32 -13.78
CA PRO A 93 -2.43 -4.69 -12.87
C PRO A 93 -3.66 -4.15 -13.60
N GLN A 94 -4.82 -4.36 -12.99
CA GLN A 94 -6.10 -3.86 -13.46
C GLN A 94 -6.82 -3.18 -12.31
N ALA A 95 -7.49 -2.06 -12.58
CA ALA A 95 -8.26 -1.35 -11.54
C ALA A 95 -9.63 -1.99 -11.40
N LEU A 96 -9.71 -3.08 -10.62
CA LEU A 96 -10.97 -3.80 -10.44
C LEU A 96 -11.86 -3.17 -9.37
N CYS A 97 -11.28 -2.55 -8.36
CA CYS A 97 -11.99 -1.94 -7.23
C CYS A 97 -11.75 -0.45 -7.07
N HIS A 98 -10.80 0.10 -7.79
CA HIS A 98 -10.43 1.52 -7.75
C HIS A 98 -10.88 2.22 -9.02
N SER A 99 -11.00 3.55 -8.95
CA SER A 99 -11.34 4.37 -10.12
C SER A 99 -10.21 4.37 -11.15
N ALA A 100 -8.96 4.31 -10.67
CA ALA A 100 -7.79 4.37 -11.52
C ALA A 100 -6.55 3.93 -10.74
N PHE A 101 -5.46 3.71 -11.45
CA PHE A 101 -4.15 3.59 -10.80
C PHE A 101 -3.13 4.33 -11.65
N VAL A 102 -1.99 4.66 -11.04
CA VAL A 102 -0.91 5.37 -11.71
C VAL A 102 0.43 4.83 -11.22
N TRP A 103 1.40 4.83 -12.11
CA TRP A 103 2.80 4.58 -11.75
C TRP A 103 3.49 5.94 -11.68
N CYS A 104 4.14 6.24 -10.57
CA CYS A 104 4.81 7.51 -10.39
C CYS A 104 6.13 7.31 -9.65
N GLU A 105 7.03 8.27 -9.80
CA GLU A 105 8.25 8.25 -9.01
C GLU A 105 7.90 8.51 -7.54
N PRO A 106 8.67 7.94 -6.59
CA PRO A 106 8.34 8.09 -5.17
C PRO A 106 8.14 9.54 -4.72
N ARG A 107 8.97 10.47 -5.20
CA ARG A 107 8.84 11.88 -4.83
C ARG A 107 7.57 12.50 -5.39
N GLU A 108 7.18 12.09 -6.59
CA GLU A 108 5.96 12.58 -7.23
C GLU A 108 4.71 12.12 -6.48
N ALA A 109 4.81 10.99 -5.77
CA ALA A 109 3.68 10.46 -5.02
C ALA A 109 3.15 11.45 -3.98
N PHE A 110 4.02 12.27 -3.40
CA PHE A 110 3.60 13.30 -2.44
C PHE A 110 2.74 14.38 -3.07
N GLY A 111 2.76 14.52 -4.39
CA GLY A 111 1.94 15.49 -5.11
C GLY A 111 0.52 15.01 -5.37
N TYR A 112 0.24 13.75 -5.14
CA TYR A 112 -1.11 13.22 -5.25
C TYR A 112 -1.86 13.45 -3.94
N ALA A 113 -3.19 13.54 -4.02
CA ALA A 113 -4.03 13.67 -2.84
C ALA A 113 -4.09 12.31 -2.11
N LEU A 114 -3.06 12.02 -1.32
CA LEU A 114 -2.94 10.74 -0.62
C LEU A 114 -3.90 10.64 0.56
N ALA A 115 -4.40 9.43 0.81
CA ALA A 115 -5.11 9.15 2.05
C ALA A 115 -4.13 9.44 3.21
N PRO A 116 -4.60 10.12 4.28
CA PRO A 116 -3.70 10.59 5.34
C PRO A 116 -2.82 9.50 5.95
N ALA A 117 -3.34 8.30 6.12
CA ALA A 117 -2.58 7.20 6.72
C ALA A 117 -1.44 6.70 5.83
N ASP A 118 -1.50 6.95 4.53
CA ASP A 118 -0.47 6.50 3.60
C ASP A 118 0.73 7.44 3.55
N ILE A 119 0.57 8.70 3.97
CA ILE A 119 1.66 9.67 3.96
C ILE A 119 2.83 9.21 4.83
N PRO A 120 2.62 8.83 6.12
CA PRO A 120 3.74 8.33 6.92
C PRO A 120 4.36 7.05 6.37
N LEU A 121 3.58 6.22 5.68
CA LEU A 121 4.13 5.01 5.06
C LEU A 121 5.04 5.35 3.89
N LEU A 122 4.66 6.34 3.08
CA LEU A 122 5.49 6.80 1.98
C LEU A 122 6.77 7.44 2.51
N GLU A 123 6.65 8.25 3.56
CA GLU A 123 7.81 8.87 4.21
C GLU A 123 8.78 7.81 4.73
N ALA A 124 8.26 6.76 5.37
CA ALA A 124 9.07 5.66 5.85
C ALA A 124 9.76 4.91 4.72
N PHE A 125 9.04 4.68 3.63
CA PHE A 125 9.60 4.03 2.46
C PHE A 125 10.77 4.85 1.89
N MET A 126 10.58 6.16 1.76
CA MET A 126 11.61 7.07 1.25
C MET A 126 12.84 7.09 2.17
N SER A 127 12.62 7.08 3.48
CA SER A 127 13.69 7.07 4.45
C SER A 127 14.56 5.82 4.35
N VAL A 128 13.94 4.65 4.24
CA VAL A 128 14.65 3.38 4.07
C VAL A 128 15.42 3.37 2.75
N ARG A 129 14.79 3.85 1.68
CA ARG A 129 15.38 3.91 0.36
C ARG A 129 16.61 4.83 0.35
N ASP A 130 16.49 6.02 0.98
CA ASP A 130 17.57 7.00 1.05
C ASP A 130 18.69 6.51 1.99
N ALA A 131 18.33 5.72 3.01
CA ALA A 131 19.31 5.16 3.94
C ALA A 131 20.07 3.99 3.32
N THR A 132 19.58 3.41 2.24
CA THR A 132 20.32 2.37 1.54
C THR A 132 21.59 3.02 1.02
N PRO A 133 22.76 2.63 1.54
CA PRO A 133 23.98 3.32 1.13
C PRO A 133 24.20 3.15 -0.35
N ALA A 134 24.24 4.26 -1.06
CA ALA A 134 24.60 4.23 -2.47
C ALA A 134 25.95 3.57 -2.63
N GLY A 135 26.80 3.76 -1.63
CA GLY A 135 28.08 3.15 -1.61
C GLY A 135 28.06 1.66 -1.32
N SER A 136 26.93 1.14 -0.88
CA SER A 136 26.79 -0.29 -0.70
C SER A 136 26.77 -1.01 -2.04
N CYS A 137 26.72 -0.26 -3.04
CA CYS A 137 26.94 -0.82 -4.36
C CYS A 137 28.44 -0.94 -4.61
#